data_a4176c45b230304e8f55665b994adf3f
#
_entry.id   a4176c45b230304e8f55665b994adf3f
#
_cell.length_a   1.000
_cell.length_b   1.000
_cell.length_c   1.000
_cell.angle_alpha   90.00
_cell.angle_beta   90.00
_cell.angle_gamma   90.00
#
_symmetry.space_group_name_H-M   'P 1'
#
loop_
_entity.id
_entity.type
_entity.pdbx_description
1 polymer ?
#
loop_
_entity_poly.entity_id
_entity_poly.type
_entity_poly.pdbx_seq_one_letter_code
_entity_poly.pdbx_strand_id
1 'polypeptide(L)'
;MTTRDQINSGTKDVDEKLLISHYNLQEYLKNLFGNDVVLKDIKQFKGGQSNPTYMITTNHKNLVLRRQPPGKLLQSAHAVDREYKVITALNHTDVPVPKTYNYCEDINVVGTKFFLMDHVQGDIYWDLLLPNKSNSERREIYLSMNDTIAKLHNVDLKSVGLADYGKYENYMGRQINRWTKQYKDSETVYLEEIEKLIEWLPKNIPAGGEISIVHGDFRLDNMIFDKQTNKVIAVLDWELSTLGDPIADFSYHMMSWRLPIGAQIGMLGANLAELNIPEEKEYADLYY
;
A
#
# COMPACT_ATOMS: atom_id res chain seq x y z
N MET A 1 -14.95 17.08 16.07
CA MET A 1 -14.30 16.88 14.74
C MET A 1 -14.26 15.38 14.48
N THR A 2 -14.69 14.94 13.33
CA THR A 2 -14.59 13.53 12.93
C THR A 2 -13.12 13.21 12.72
N THR A 3 -12.59 12.19 13.35
CA THR A 3 -11.18 11.80 13.20
C THR A 3 -10.94 11.20 11.80
N ARG A 4 -9.68 11.19 11.32
CA ARG A 4 -9.30 10.51 10.06
C ARG A 4 -9.73 9.04 10.07
N ASP A 5 -9.61 8.36 11.20
CA ASP A 5 -10.04 6.98 11.38
C ASP A 5 -11.52 6.81 11.03
N GLN A 6 -12.39 7.72 11.50
CA GLN A 6 -13.84 7.65 11.23
C GLN A 6 -14.20 7.93 9.77
N ILE A 7 -13.42 8.76 9.09
CA ILE A 7 -13.67 9.12 7.68
C ILE A 7 -13.23 8.00 6.73
N ASN A 8 -12.07 7.40 6.97
CA ASN A 8 -11.41 6.49 6.03
C ASN A 8 -11.56 5.00 6.38
N SER A 9 -11.95 4.68 7.63
CA SER A 9 -12.12 3.29 8.05
C SER A 9 -13.54 2.77 7.82
N GLY A 10 -13.65 1.46 7.60
CA GLY A 10 -14.90 0.74 7.43
C GLY A 10 -15.47 0.82 6.02
N THR A 11 -16.72 0.42 5.91
CA THR A 11 -17.44 0.32 4.63
C THR A 11 -18.65 1.24 4.59
N LYS A 12 -19.13 1.50 3.38
CA LYS A 12 -20.38 2.22 3.07
C LYS A 12 -21.16 1.44 2.02
N ASP A 13 -22.39 1.88 1.72
CA ASP A 13 -23.11 1.40 0.56
C ASP A 13 -22.34 1.72 -0.72
N VAL A 14 -22.49 0.88 -1.73
CA VAL A 14 -21.80 1.05 -3.00
C VAL A 14 -22.35 2.29 -3.71
N ASP A 15 -21.46 3.18 -4.14
CA ASP A 15 -21.81 4.37 -4.92
C ASP A 15 -22.53 3.93 -6.23
N GLU A 16 -23.58 4.64 -6.63
CA GLU A 16 -24.41 4.29 -7.81
C GLU A 16 -23.61 4.05 -9.09
N LYS A 17 -22.56 4.86 -9.30
CA LYS A 17 -21.66 4.75 -10.47
C LYS A 17 -20.71 3.55 -10.41
N LEU A 18 -20.62 2.90 -9.26
CA LEU A 18 -19.69 1.82 -8.97
C LEU A 18 -20.42 0.50 -8.64
N LEU A 19 -21.71 0.43 -8.87
CA LEU A 19 -22.51 -0.78 -8.64
C LEU A 19 -21.95 -1.99 -9.40
N ILE A 20 -22.05 -3.15 -8.77
CA ILE A 20 -21.67 -4.46 -9.31
C ILE A 20 -22.92 -5.33 -9.43
N SER A 21 -23.02 -6.09 -10.53
CA SER A 21 -24.08 -7.07 -10.70
C SER A 21 -23.98 -8.18 -9.65
N HIS A 22 -24.93 -8.23 -8.73
CA HIS A 22 -25.00 -9.29 -7.72
C HIS A 22 -25.07 -10.68 -8.37
N TYR A 23 -25.89 -10.83 -9.42
CA TYR A 23 -26.07 -12.09 -10.13
C TYR A 23 -24.77 -12.58 -10.78
N ASN A 24 -24.10 -11.72 -11.55
CA ASN A 24 -22.87 -12.10 -12.26
C ASN A 24 -21.72 -12.43 -11.27
N LEU A 25 -21.60 -11.64 -10.19
CA LEU A 25 -20.62 -11.93 -9.15
C LEU A 25 -20.92 -13.23 -8.40
N GLN A 26 -22.20 -13.50 -8.10
CA GLN A 26 -22.63 -14.75 -7.46
C GLN A 26 -22.23 -15.98 -8.31
N GLU A 27 -22.52 -15.96 -9.62
CA GLU A 27 -22.16 -17.06 -10.52
C GLU A 27 -20.63 -17.22 -10.64
N TYR A 28 -19.90 -16.10 -10.69
CA TYR A 28 -18.44 -16.14 -10.68
C TYR A 28 -17.88 -16.78 -9.39
N LEU A 29 -18.43 -16.41 -8.23
CA LEU A 29 -18.00 -16.98 -6.93
C LEU A 29 -18.31 -18.48 -6.83
N LYS A 30 -19.44 -18.94 -7.36
CA LYS A 30 -19.76 -20.38 -7.45
C LYS A 30 -18.74 -21.13 -8.28
N ASN A 31 -18.37 -20.59 -9.44
CA ASN A 31 -17.37 -21.21 -10.31
C ASN A 31 -15.98 -21.30 -9.64
N LEU A 32 -15.64 -20.31 -8.79
CA LEU A 32 -14.34 -20.24 -8.14
C LEU A 32 -14.26 -21.07 -6.85
N PHE A 33 -15.33 -21.09 -6.05
CA PHE A 33 -15.31 -21.64 -4.70
C PHE A 33 -16.28 -22.83 -4.48
N GLY A 34 -17.15 -23.10 -5.45
CA GLY A 34 -18.15 -24.18 -5.36
C GLY A 34 -19.58 -23.66 -5.32
N ASN A 35 -20.53 -24.55 -5.71
CA ASN A 35 -21.94 -24.20 -5.88
C ASN A 35 -22.68 -23.83 -4.57
N ASP A 36 -22.12 -24.17 -3.44
CA ASP A 36 -22.65 -23.91 -2.09
C ASP A 36 -22.31 -22.51 -1.59
N VAL A 37 -21.45 -21.76 -2.30
CA VAL A 37 -21.15 -20.37 -1.97
C VAL A 37 -22.32 -19.46 -2.27
N VAL A 38 -22.73 -18.68 -1.27
CA VAL A 38 -23.82 -17.71 -1.37
C VAL A 38 -23.28 -16.31 -1.07
N LEU A 39 -23.39 -15.42 -2.03
CA LEU A 39 -23.13 -14.00 -1.87
C LEU A 39 -24.24 -13.35 -1.03
N LYS A 40 -23.88 -12.77 0.12
CA LYS A 40 -24.84 -12.16 1.05
C LYS A 40 -24.90 -10.64 0.92
N ASP A 41 -23.73 -9.99 0.77
CA ASP A 41 -23.66 -8.53 0.75
C ASP A 41 -22.43 -8.05 -0.02
N ILE A 42 -22.54 -6.83 -0.57
CA ILE A 42 -21.47 -6.09 -1.23
C ILE A 42 -21.45 -4.69 -0.63
N LYS A 43 -20.36 -4.32 0.03
CA LYS A 43 -20.11 -2.98 0.56
C LYS A 43 -18.85 -2.39 -0.06
N GLN A 44 -18.80 -1.08 -0.23
CA GLN A 44 -17.60 -0.38 -0.70
C GLN A 44 -16.77 0.07 0.50
N PHE A 45 -15.44 -0.11 0.47
CA PHE A 45 -14.58 0.51 1.46
C PHE A 45 -14.55 2.03 1.28
N LYS A 46 -14.47 2.77 2.38
CA LYS A 46 -14.39 4.25 2.38
C LYS A 46 -13.03 4.75 1.87
N GLY A 47 -11.94 4.02 2.17
CA GLY A 47 -10.60 4.25 1.64
C GLY A 47 -10.40 3.62 0.26
N GLY A 48 -9.23 3.81 -0.34
CA GLY A 48 -8.89 3.23 -1.65
C GLY A 48 -9.48 4.01 -2.83
N GLN A 49 -9.16 5.31 -2.92
CA GLN A 49 -9.74 6.20 -3.94
C GLN A 49 -9.28 5.90 -5.37
N SER A 50 -8.07 5.34 -5.54
CA SER A 50 -7.52 5.03 -6.87
C SER A 50 -8.25 3.87 -7.55
N ASN A 51 -8.40 2.75 -6.85
CA ASN A 51 -9.05 1.54 -7.36
C ASN A 51 -10.25 1.18 -6.46
N PRO A 52 -11.50 1.16 -6.97
CA PRO A 52 -12.66 0.80 -6.18
C PRO A 52 -12.49 -0.56 -5.52
N THR A 53 -12.64 -0.58 -4.20
CA THR A 53 -12.41 -1.76 -3.36
C THR A 53 -13.68 -2.08 -2.58
N TYR A 54 -14.07 -3.36 -2.57
CA TYR A 54 -15.32 -3.83 -1.99
C TYR A 54 -15.10 -4.95 -1.00
N MET A 55 -15.87 -4.94 0.07
CA MET A 55 -16.05 -6.09 0.94
C MET A 55 -17.17 -6.97 0.40
N ILE A 56 -16.84 -8.20 0.11
CA ILE A 56 -17.76 -9.23 -0.39
C ILE A 56 -18.03 -10.20 0.74
N THR A 57 -19.25 -10.19 1.25
CA THR A 57 -19.66 -11.10 2.33
C THR A 57 -20.34 -12.34 1.73
N THR A 58 -19.80 -13.51 2.04
CA THR A 58 -20.40 -14.79 1.66
C THR A 58 -20.84 -15.59 2.90
N ASN A 59 -21.51 -16.71 2.69
CA ASN A 59 -21.84 -17.65 3.77
C ASN A 59 -20.59 -18.35 4.36
N HIS A 60 -19.45 -18.38 3.65
CA HIS A 60 -18.22 -19.03 4.10
C HIS A 60 -17.27 -18.03 4.75
N LYS A 61 -17.03 -16.86 4.11
CA LYS A 61 -16.05 -15.87 4.57
C LYS A 61 -16.26 -14.51 3.92
N ASN A 62 -15.58 -13.52 4.44
CA ASN A 62 -15.46 -12.21 3.81
C ASN A 62 -14.25 -12.19 2.86
N LEU A 63 -14.44 -11.58 1.70
CA LEU A 63 -13.41 -11.36 0.69
C LEU A 63 -13.29 -9.87 0.40
N VAL A 64 -12.17 -9.48 -0.17
CA VAL A 64 -11.97 -8.16 -0.76
C VAL A 64 -11.89 -8.31 -2.27
N LEU A 65 -12.71 -7.54 -2.99
CA LEU A 65 -12.66 -7.38 -4.43
C LEU A 65 -12.08 -6.01 -4.75
N ARG A 66 -10.95 -5.96 -5.45
CA ARG A 66 -10.32 -4.72 -5.93
C ARG A 66 -10.36 -4.69 -7.45
N ARG A 67 -10.95 -3.63 -8.03
CA ARG A 67 -11.13 -3.52 -9.48
C ARG A 67 -10.60 -2.21 -10.05
N GLN A 68 -10.34 -2.19 -11.33
CA GLN A 68 -10.09 -0.96 -12.07
C GLN A 68 -11.32 -0.05 -12.00
N PRO A 69 -11.17 1.28 -11.90
CA PRO A 69 -12.29 2.19 -12.03
C PRO A 69 -12.91 2.10 -13.42
N PRO A 70 -14.24 2.31 -13.55
CA PRO A 70 -14.89 2.37 -14.85
C PRO A 70 -14.49 3.64 -15.63
N GLY A 71 -14.50 3.56 -16.97
CA GLY A 71 -14.21 4.69 -17.87
C GLY A 71 -12.87 4.58 -18.59
N LYS A 72 -12.46 5.68 -19.22
CA LYS A 72 -11.16 5.76 -19.91
C LYS A 72 -10.05 5.95 -18.88
N LEU A 73 -9.15 5.00 -18.80
CA LEU A 73 -7.98 5.05 -17.93
C LEU A 73 -6.76 5.57 -18.68
N LEU A 74 -5.90 6.30 -17.98
CA LEU A 74 -4.57 6.61 -18.50
C LEU A 74 -3.76 5.31 -18.62
N GLN A 75 -2.96 5.21 -19.67
CA GLN A 75 -2.10 4.05 -19.89
C GLN A 75 -1.15 3.90 -18.68
N SER A 76 -1.09 2.72 -18.09
CA SER A 76 -0.35 2.39 -16.84
C SER A 76 -0.95 2.89 -15.51
N ALA A 77 -2.05 3.62 -15.49
CA ALA A 77 -2.79 3.90 -14.26
C ALA A 77 -3.71 2.71 -13.90
N HIS A 78 -3.90 2.49 -12.61
CA HIS A 78 -4.85 1.49 -12.10
C HIS A 78 -4.56 0.03 -12.54
N ALA A 79 -3.29 -0.36 -12.52
CA ALA A 79 -2.81 -1.68 -12.94
C ALA A 79 -3.07 -2.76 -11.87
N VAL A 80 -4.34 -3.15 -11.69
CA VAL A 80 -4.74 -4.18 -10.69
C VAL A 80 -4.13 -5.56 -10.98
N ASP A 81 -3.74 -5.85 -12.22
CA ASP A 81 -2.98 -7.03 -12.61
C ASP A 81 -1.58 -7.03 -11.99
N ARG A 82 -0.91 -5.88 -11.93
CA ARG A 82 0.39 -5.74 -11.29
C ARG A 82 0.28 -5.89 -9.77
N GLU A 83 -0.73 -5.27 -9.15
CA GLU A 83 -1.02 -5.46 -7.73
C GLU A 83 -1.26 -6.95 -7.42
N TYR A 84 -2.11 -7.62 -8.20
CA TYR A 84 -2.36 -9.05 -8.06
C TYR A 84 -1.06 -9.88 -8.21
N LYS A 85 -0.22 -9.57 -9.21
CA LYS A 85 1.04 -10.29 -9.46
C LYS A 85 1.97 -10.22 -8.25
N VAL A 86 2.21 -9.04 -7.70
CA VAL A 86 3.13 -8.88 -6.56
C VAL A 86 2.57 -9.48 -5.28
N ILE A 87 1.29 -9.25 -4.95
CA ILE A 87 0.67 -9.83 -3.75
C ILE A 87 0.70 -11.35 -3.82
N THR A 88 0.36 -11.94 -4.99
CA THR A 88 0.37 -13.40 -5.19
C THR A 88 1.77 -13.98 -5.02
N ALA A 89 2.78 -13.32 -5.56
CA ALA A 89 4.16 -13.75 -5.40
C ALA A 89 4.61 -13.72 -3.93
N LEU A 90 4.22 -12.66 -3.20
CA LEU A 90 4.56 -12.50 -1.78
C LEU A 90 3.79 -13.44 -0.85
N ASN A 91 2.69 -14.07 -1.28
CA ASN A 91 1.96 -15.06 -0.46
C ASN A 91 2.82 -16.27 -0.04
N HIS A 92 3.97 -16.48 -0.66
CA HIS A 92 4.90 -17.58 -0.37
C HIS A 92 6.17 -17.11 0.34
N THR A 93 6.15 -15.94 0.94
CA THR A 93 7.27 -15.31 1.65
C THR A 93 6.87 -14.94 3.08
N ASP A 94 7.85 -14.42 3.85
CA ASP A 94 7.59 -13.90 5.21
C ASP A 94 7.01 -12.47 5.21
N VAL A 95 6.78 -11.87 4.04
CA VAL A 95 6.12 -10.57 3.93
C VAL A 95 4.61 -10.77 4.09
N PRO A 96 3.99 -10.15 5.11
CA PRO A 96 2.57 -10.32 5.35
C PRO A 96 1.75 -9.60 4.27
N VAL A 97 0.97 -10.35 3.50
CA VAL A 97 0.04 -9.84 2.49
C VAL A 97 -1.27 -10.63 2.52
N PRO A 98 -2.39 -10.05 2.07
CA PRO A 98 -3.63 -10.81 1.93
C PRO A 98 -3.45 -11.98 0.95
N LYS A 99 -4.02 -13.14 1.28
CA LYS A 99 -4.05 -14.27 0.34
C LYS A 99 -4.89 -13.91 -0.88
N THR A 100 -4.32 -14.01 -2.07
CA THR A 100 -5.03 -13.82 -3.34
C THR A 100 -5.69 -15.09 -3.82
N TYR A 101 -6.76 -14.98 -4.61
CA TYR A 101 -7.51 -16.13 -5.15
C TYR A 101 -7.49 -16.16 -6.67
N ASN A 102 -7.95 -15.13 -7.31
CA ASN A 102 -8.01 -15.06 -8.76
C ASN A 102 -7.99 -13.63 -9.28
N TYR A 103 -7.31 -13.43 -10.41
CA TYR A 103 -7.41 -12.24 -11.25
C TYR A 103 -8.36 -12.54 -12.42
N CYS A 104 -9.32 -11.66 -12.64
CA CYS A 104 -10.36 -11.82 -13.65
C CYS A 104 -10.30 -10.66 -14.66
N GLU A 105 -10.15 -11.01 -15.93
CA GLU A 105 -10.18 -10.07 -17.05
C GLU A 105 -11.56 -9.95 -17.71
N ASP A 106 -12.49 -10.86 -17.36
CA ASP A 106 -13.85 -10.83 -17.91
C ASP A 106 -14.64 -9.65 -17.31
N ILE A 107 -14.81 -8.62 -18.14
CA ILE A 107 -15.54 -7.41 -17.76
C ILE A 107 -17.04 -7.65 -17.55
N ASN A 108 -17.61 -8.78 -18.03
CA ASN A 108 -19.02 -9.09 -17.82
C ASN A 108 -19.36 -9.40 -16.36
N VAL A 109 -18.37 -9.75 -15.54
CA VAL A 109 -18.58 -10.08 -14.13
C VAL A 109 -18.89 -8.82 -13.31
N VAL A 110 -17.99 -7.83 -13.32
CA VAL A 110 -18.09 -6.62 -12.49
C VAL A 110 -17.89 -5.31 -13.27
N GLY A 111 -17.88 -5.36 -14.59
CA GLY A 111 -17.74 -4.19 -15.47
C GLY A 111 -16.30 -3.81 -15.82
N THR A 112 -15.30 -4.26 -15.08
CA THR A 112 -13.87 -3.99 -15.29
C THR A 112 -13.02 -5.16 -14.80
N LYS A 113 -11.73 -5.20 -15.12
CA LYS A 113 -10.79 -6.18 -14.57
C LYS A 113 -10.68 -6.03 -13.06
N PHE A 114 -10.55 -7.16 -12.36
CA PHE A 114 -10.48 -7.18 -10.90
C PHE A 114 -9.71 -8.39 -10.37
N PHE A 115 -9.40 -8.37 -9.08
CA PHE A 115 -8.95 -9.55 -8.36
C PHE A 115 -9.66 -9.71 -7.02
N LEU A 116 -9.62 -10.93 -6.51
CA LEU A 116 -10.13 -11.31 -5.19
C LEU A 116 -8.99 -11.68 -4.26
N MET A 117 -9.11 -11.24 -3.02
CA MET A 117 -8.20 -11.60 -1.92
C MET A 117 -8.96 -11.79 -0.61
N ASP A 118 -8.31 -12.34 0.41
CA ASP A 118 -8.89 -12.45 1.75
C ASP A 118 -9.16 -11.07 2.35
N HIS A 119 -10.24 -10.96 3.12
CA HIS A 119 -10.45 -9.85 4.03
C HIS A 119 -9.68 -10.11 5.33
N VAL A 120 -8.55 -9.47 5.49
CA VAL A 120 -7.73 -9.53 6.70
C VAL A 120 -8.37 -8.66 7.78
N GLN A 121 -8.62 -9.25 8.96
CA GLN A 121 -9.21 -8.55 10.10
C GLN A 121 -8.10 -8.04 11.02
N GLY A 122 -8.09 -6.74 11.31
CA GLY A 122 -7.13 -6.10 12.21
C GLY A 122 -7.40 -4.61 12.32
N ASP A 123 -6.46 -3.89 12.89
CA ASP A 123 -6.52 -2.44 13.05
C ASP A 123 -5.66 -1.74 11.99
N ILE A 124 -6.13 -0.60 11.50
CA ILE A 124 -5.39 0.32 10.64
C ILE A 124 -5.26 1.63 11.41
N TYR A 125 -4.04 2.18 11.47
CA TYR A 125 -3.77 3.43 12.19
C TYR A 125 -3.45 4.55 11.21
N TRP A 126 -4.05 5.72 11.45
CA TRP A 126 -3.89 6.91 10.61
C TRP A 126 -3.04 7.99 11.28
N ASP A 127 -2.92 7.94 12.61
CA ASP A 127 -2.11 8.86 13.40
C ASP A 127 -0.80 8.18 13.80
N LEU A 128 0.31 8.71 13.32
CA LEU A 128 1.65 8.19 13.57
C LEU A 128 2.03 8.18 15.06
N LEU A 129 1.45 9.08 15.86
CA LEU A 129 1.73 9.13 17.30
C LEU A 129 0.95 8.07 18.09
N LEU A 130 0.00 7.38 17.44
CA LEU A 130 -0.77 6.28 18.03
C LEU A 130 -1.37 6.66 19.41
N PRO A 131 -2.21 7.71 19.50
CA PRO A 131 -2.62 8.31 20.77
C PRO A 131 -3.37 7.34 21.69
N ASN A 132 -4.02 6.32 21.13
CA ASN A 132 -4.81 5.33 21.86
C ASN A 132 -4.01 4.07 22.24
N LYS A 133 -2.67 4.08 22.05
CA LYS A 133 -1.79 2.96 22.36
C LYS A 133 -0.88 3.29 23.55
N SER A 134 -0.54 2.28 24.33
CA SER A 134 0.50 2.39 25.37
C SER A 134 1.90 2.53 24.74
N ASN A 135 2.86 2.97 25.54
CA ASN A 135 4.25 3.09 25.09
C ASN A 135 4.85 1.77 24.58
N SER A 136 4.51 0.64 25.20
CA SER A 136 4.96 -0.68 24.72
C SER A 136 4.36 -1.01 23.36
N GLU A 137 3.04 -0.83 23.19
CA GLU A 137 2.35 -1.11 21.94
C GLU A 137 2.86 -0.23 20.79
N ARG A 138 3.14 1.08 21.05
CA ARG A 138 3.73 1.97 20.03
C ARG A 138 5.05 1.41 19.53
N ARG A 139 5.94 1.04 20.46
CA ARG A 139 7.23 0.47 20.10
C ARG A 139 7.09 -0.83 19.30
N GLU A 140 6.22 -1.73 19.73
CA GLU A 140 5.95 -3.00 19.04
C GLU A 140 5.45 -2.76 17.61
N ILE A 141 4.54 -1.82 17.39
CA ILE A 141 4.02 -1.43 16.07
C ILE A 141 5.17 -0.94 15.17
N TYR A 142 5.99 0.00 15.64
CA TYR A 142 7.11 0.53 14.87
C TYR A 142 8.18 -0.52 14.57
N LEU A 143 8.51 -1.38 15.52
CA LEU A 143 9.44 -2.50 15.28
C LEU A 143 8.88 -3.50 14.27
N SER A 144 7.58 -3.76 14.31
CA SER A 144 6.94 -4.66 13.34
C SER A 144 6.92 -4.06 11.93
N MET A 145 6.73 -2.74 11.79
CA MET A 145 6.85 -2.06 10.50
C MET A 145 8.27 -2.18 9.93
N ASN A 146 9.29 -1.94 10.77
CA ASN A 146 10.69 -2.05 10.39
C ASN A 146 11.06 -3.46 9.91
N ASP A 147 10.70 -4.49 10.68
CA ASP A 147 10.89 -5.90 10.31
C ASP A 147 10.18 -6.24 9.00
N THR A 148 8.99 -5.69 8.78
CA THR A 148 8.20 -5.95 7.57
C THR A 148 8.84 -5.37 6.31
N ILE A 149 9.33 -4.12 6.36
CA ILE A 149 9.99 -3.52 5.20
C ILE A 149 11.36 -4.17 4.94
N ALA A 150 12.09 -4.56 5.98
CA ALA A 150 13.33 -5.31 5.83
C ALA A 150 13.07 -6.68 5.18
N LYS A 151 12.03 -7.41 5.58
CA LYS A 151 11.61 -8.65 4.93
C LYS A 151 11.27 -8.44 3.47
N LEU A 152 10.53 -7.38 3.13
CA LEU A 152 10.18 -7.04 1.74
C LEU A 152 11.43 -6.85 0.89
N HIS A 153 12.39 -6.08 1.39
CA HIS A 153 13.60 -5.76 0.64
C HIS A 153 14.57 -6.95 0.51
N ASN A 154 14.42 -7.97 1.35
CA ASN A 154 15.22 -9.21 1.31
C ASN A 154 14.56 -10.35 0.50
N VAL A 155 13.43 -10.13 -0.16
CA VAL A 155 12.79 -11.17 -0.99
C VAL A 155 13.66 -11.52 -2.18
N ASP A 156 13.94 -12.81 -2.37
CA ASP A 156 14.60 -13.29 -3.58
C ASP A 156 13.64 -13.19 -4.78
N LEU A 157 13.90 -12.21 -5.63
CA LEU A 157 13.09 -11.88 -6.81
C LEU A 157 12.91 -13.04 -7.78
N LYS A 158 13.92 -13.92 -7.90
CA LYS A 158 13.89 -15.06 -8.80
C LYS A 158 13.02 -16.18 -8.24
N SER A 159 13.15 -16.47 -6.95
CA SER A 159 12.37 -17.53 -6.29
C SER A 159 10.87 -17.26 -6.31
N VAL A 160 10.46 -15.98 -6.26
CA VAL A 160 9.04 -15.59 -6.30
C VAL A 160 8.53 -15.21 -7.70
N GLY A 161 9.37 -15.31 -8.74
CA GLY A 161 8.96 -15.03 -10.13
C GLY A 161 8.72 -13.55 -10.43
N LEU A 162 9.43 -12.63 -9.74
CA LEU A 162 9.33 -11.19 -9.92
C LEU A 162 10.57 -10.54 -10.54
N ALA A 163 11.51 -11.31 -11.09
CA ALA A 163 12.73 -10.77 -11.69
C ALA A 163 12.45 -9.77 -12.86
N ASP A 164 11.30 -9.86 -13.51
CA ASP A 164 10.82 -9.00 -14.60
C ASP A 164 9.72 -8.01 -14.18
N TYR A 165 9.44 -7.88 -12.88
CA TYR A 165 8.32 -7.09 -12.37
C TYR A 165 8.45 -5.59 -12.65
N GLY A 166 9.66 -5.08 -12.85
CA GLY A 166 9.92 -3.67 -13.14
C GLY A 166 11.29 -3.46 -13.78
N LYS A 167 11.50 -2.26 -14.29
CA LYS A 167 12.82 -1.81 -14.77
C LYS A 167 13.59 -1.26 -13.58
N TYR A 168 14.71 -1.85 -13.25
CA TYR A 168 15.56 -1.41 -12.13
C TYR A 168 16.73 -0.52 -12.56
N GLU A 169 17.18 -0.64 -13.84
CA GLU A 169 18.31 0.15 -14.34
C GLU A 169 18.02 1.64 -14.19
N ASN A 170 18.98 2.35 -13.63
CA ASN A 170 18.87 3.79 -13.36
C ASN A 170 17.57 4.19 -12.63
N TYR A 171 17.17 3.41 -11.62
CA TYR A 171 15.92 3.65 -10.88
C TYR A 171 15.85 5.08 -10.34
N MET A 172 16.87 5.54 -9.59
CA MET A 172 16.90 6.88 -9.00
C MET A 172 16.80 7.99 -10.07
N GLY A 173 17.55 7.88 -11.17
CA GLY A 173 17.50 8.86 -12.26
C GLY A 173 16.12 8.93 -12.90
N ARG A 174 15.44 7.78 -13.07
CA ARG A 174 14.07 7.75 -13.59
C ARG A 174 13.06 8.38 -12.62
N GLN A 175 13.19 8.13 -11.31
CA GLN A 175 12.33 8.75 -10.31
C GLN A 175 12.51 10.27 -10.28
N ILE A 176 13.75 10.76 -10.26
CA ILE A 176 14.04 12.20 -10.32
C ILE A 176 13.43 12.83 -11.56
N ASN A 177 13.63 12.24 -12.74
CA ASN A 177 13.07 12.77 -13.99
C ASN A 177 11.53 12.76 -14.00
N ARG A 178 10.92 11.67 -13.49
CA ARG A 178 9.46 11.55 -13.40
C ARG A 178 8.86 12.62 -12.50
N TRP A 179 9.40 12.77 -11.30
CA TRP A 179 8.88 13.73 -10.32
C TRP A 179 9.15 15.17 -10.72
N THR A 180 10.33 15.45 -11.32
CA THR A 180 10.64 16.76 -11.92
C THR A 180 9.63 17.12 -12.99
N LYS A 181 9.36 16.19 -13.92
CA LYS A 181 8.36 16.44 -14.97
C LYS A 181 6.98 16.70 -14.39
N GLN A 182 6.54 15.88 -13.43
CA GLN A 182 5.23 16.00 -12.81
C GLN A 182 5.08 17.31 -12.04
N TYR A 183 6.12 17.74 -11.33
CA TYR A 183 6.16 19.04 -10.67
C TYR A 183 6.03 20.17 -11.70
N LYS A 184 6.85 20.17 -12.76
CA LYS A 184 6.81 21.19 -13.81
C LYS A 184 5.46 21.26 -14.54
N ASP A 185 4.84 20.10 -14.80
CA ASP A 185 3.52 20.03 -15.44
C ASP A 185 2.39 20.57 -14.53
N SER A 186 2.58 20.62 -13.22
CA SER A 186 1.59 21.08 -12.22
C SER A 186 2.01 22.34 -11.47
N GLU A 187 3.12 22.97 -11.82
CA GLU A 187 3.67 24.15 -11.15
C GLU A 187 2.69 25.34 -11.25
N THR A 188 2.25 25.81 -10.09
CA THR A 188 1.41 27.03 -9.99
C THR A 188 2.14 28.20 -9.35
N VAL A 189 3.20 27.92 -8.60
CA VAL A 189 4.05 28.89 -7.91
C VAL A 189 5.50 28.43 -8.03
N TYR A 190 6.39 29.35 -8.38
CA TYR A 190 7.85 29.08 -8.41
C TYR A 190 8.40 28.92 -6.99
N LEU A 191 9.06 27.80 -6.73
CA LEU A 191 9.73 27.49 -5.46
C LEU A 191 11.23 27.27 -5.71
N GLU A 192 12.04 28.25 -5.31
CA GLU A 192 13.48 28.23 -5.53
C GLU A 192 14.18 26.98 -4.96
N GLU A 193 13.70 26.49 -3.82
CA GLU A 193 14.24 25.30 -3.17
C GLU A 193 14.04 24.03 -4.03
N ILE A 194 12.90 23.93 -4.71
CA ILE A 194 12.62 22.80 -5.59
C ILE A 194 13.48 22.89 -6.86
N GLU A 195 13.66 24.08 -7.42
CA GLU A 195 14.56 24.26 -8.58
C GLU A 195 15.99 23.85 -8.25
N LYS A 196 16.49 24.24 -7.09
CA LYS A 196 17.82 23.81 -6.60
C LYS A 196 17.91 22.28 -6.46
N LEU A 197 16.85 21.63 -5.96
CA LEU A 197 16.80 20.17 -5.87
C LEU A 197 16.78 19.50 -7.24
N ILE A 198 16.02 20.05 -8.20
CA ILE A 198 15.97 19.53 -9.58
C ILE A 198 17.34 19.56 -10.24
N GLU A 199 18.16 20.60 -9.97
CA GLU A 199 19.51 20.70 -10.50
C GLU A 199 20.52 19.83 -9.74
N TRP A 200 20.34 19.67 -8.43
CA TRP A 200 21.29 18.98 -7.54
C TRP A 200 21.15 17.46 -7.58
N LEU A 201 19.91 16.95 -7.53
CA LEU A 201 19.65 15.52 -7.40
C LEU A 201 20.27 14.68 -8.53
N PRO A 202 20.18 15.05 -9.83
CA PRO A 202 20.80 14.26 -10.90
C PRO A 202 22.32 14.14 -10.80
N LYS A 203 22.97 15.12 -10.17
CA LYS A 203 24.44 15.18 -9.99
C LYS A 203 24.93 14.44 -8.74
N ASN A 204 23.99 14.05 -7.87
CA ASN A 204 24.28 13.48 -6.56
C ASN A 204 23.56 12.15 -6.32
N ILE A 205 23.26 11.41 -7.38
CA ILE A 205 22.70 10.06 -7.26
C ILE A 205 23.77 9.15 -6.63
N PRO A 206 23.46 8.44 -5.52
CA PRO A 206 24.39 7.49 -4.93
C PRO A 206 24.81 6.41 -5.94
N ALA A 207 26.04 5.95 -5.83
CA ALA A 207 26.50 4.81 -6.61
C ALA A 207 25.69 3.57 -6.24
N GLY A 208 25.18 2.89 -7.26
CA GLY A 208 24.22 1.78 -7.30
C GLY A 208 24.01 1.00 -6.01
N GLY A 209 22.73 0.75 -5.71
CA GLY A 209 22.27 -0.07 -4.61
C GLY A 209 21.85 -1.48 -5.04
N GLU A 210 21.43 -2.27 -4.08
CA GLU A 210 20.79 -3.53 -4.31
C GLU A 210 19.42 -3.32 -4.99
N ILE A 211 18.92 -4.35 -5.66
CA ILE A 211 17.62 -4.34 -6.31
C ILE A 211 16.67 -5.15 -5.47
N SER A 212 15.57 -4.54 -5.08
CA SER A 212 14.51 -5.20 -4.34
C SER A 212 13.12 -4.91 -4.91
N ILE A 213 12.10 -5.56 -4.34
CA ILE A 213 10.73 -5.09 -4.48
C ILE A 213 10.60 -3.85 -3.61
N VAL A 214 10.25 -2.72 -4.21
CA VAL A 214 9.89 -1.50 -3.48
C VAL A 214 8.37 -1.36 -3.45
N HIS A 215 7.82 -0.99 -2.32
CA HIS A 215 6.39 -0.74 -2.16
C HIS A 215 5.99 0.59 -2.81
N GLY A 216 6.79 1.63 -2.63
CA GLY A 216 6.60 2.97 -3.17
C GLY A 216 5.67 3.87 -2.36
N ASP A 217 4.92 3.32 -1.39
CA ASP A 217 4.09 4.06 -0.42
C ASP A 217 3.98 3.30 0.92
N PHE A 218 5.12 2.85 1.46
CA PHE A 218 5.17 2.08 2.69
C PHE A 218 4.91 2.98 3.91
N ARG A 219 3.67 2.97 4.40
CA ARG A 219 3.20 3.83 5.49
C ARG A 219 2.30 3.07 6.45
N LEU A 220 2.16 3.61 7.67
CA LEU A 220 1.34 3.05 8.75
C LEU A 220 -0.11 2.76 8.31
N ASP A 221 -0.72 3.67 7.57
CA ASP A 221 -2.10 3.58 7.09
C ASP A 221 -2.31 2.58 5.92
N ASN A 222 -1.20 2.07 5.34
CA ASN A 222 -1.20 0.99 4.36
C ASN A 222 -0.92 -0.39 4.98
N MET A 223 -1.11 -0.54 6.29
CA MET A 223 -0.87 -1.80 7.00
C MET A 223 -2.04 -2.19 7.89
N ILE A 224 -2.28 -3.49 8.00
CA ILE A 224 -3.21 -4.05 8.98
C ILE A 224 -2.40 -4.67 10.10
N PHE A 225 -2.75 -4.32 11.33
CA PHE A 225 -2.09 -4.82 12.54
C PHE A 225 -2.99 -5.80 13.28
N ASP A 226 -2.40 -6.86 13.80
CA ASP A 226 -3.08 -7.78 14.70
C ASP A 226 -3.41 -7.08 16.03
N LYS A 227 -4.64 -7.22 16.48
CA LYS A 227 -5.18 -6.53 17.67
C LYS A 227 -4.52 -6.94 19.00
N GLN A 228 -3.94 -8.13 19.06
CA GLN A 228 -3.37 -8.69 20.28
C GLN A 228 -1.85 -8.56 20.34
N THR A 229 -1.20 -8.73 19.19
CA THR A 229 0.26 -8.79 19.10
C THR A 229 0.90 -7.53 18.53
N ASN A 230 0.10 -6.57 18.06
CA ASN A 230 0.54 -5.34 17.37
C ASN A 230 1.46 -5.60 16.14
N LYS A 231 1.49 -6.82 15.62
CA LYS A 231 2.29 -7.17 14.44
C LYS A 231 1.56 -6.79 13.17
N VAL A 232 2.31 -6.40 12.14
CA VAL A 232 1.79 -6.27 10.78
C VAL A 232 1.38 -7.65 10.28
N ILE A 233 0.11 -7.78 9.88
CA ILE A 233 -0.47 -9.02 9.33
C ILE A 233 -0.90 -8.88 7.88
N ALA A 234 -0.90 -7.66 7.34
CA ALA A 234 -1.03 -7.42 5.91
C ALA A 234 -0.47 -6.05 5.53
N VAL A 235 0.28 -5.99 4.44
CA VAL A 235 0.64 -4.75 3.72
C VAL A 235 -0.31 -4.60 2.55
N LEU A 236 -0.86 -3.40 2.37
CA LEU A 236 -1.89 -3.05 1.41
C LEU A 236 -1.37 -2.00 0.42
N ASP A 237 -2.13 -1.78 -0.67
CA ASP A 237 -1.93 -0.70 -1.65
C ASP A 237 -0.63 -0.77 -2.44
N TRP A 238 -0.46 -1.85 -3.16
CA TRP A 238 0.72 -2.18 -3.97
C TRP A 238 0.76 -1.50 -5.35
N GLU A 239 -0.09 -0.50 -5.60
CA GLU A 239 -0.23 0.13 -6.93
C GLU A 239 1.04 0.84 -7.42
N LEU A 240 1.87 1.34 -6.50
CA LEU A 240 3.15 1.99 -6.81
C LEU A 240 4.35 1.04 -6.81
N SER A 241 4.14 -0.22 -6.46
CA SER A 241 5.24 -1.19 -6.32
C SER A 241 5.94 -1.48 -7.64
N THR A 242 7.24 -1.69 -7.54
CA THR A 242 8.12 -2.00 -8.69
C THR A 242 9.43 -2.64 -8.20
N LEU A 243 10.36 -2.90 -9.12
CA LEU A 243 11.76 -3.15 -8.77
C LEU A 243 12.51 -1.83 -8.65
N GLY A 244 13.26 -1.65 -7.57
CA GLY A 244 13.97 -0.43 -7.30
C GLY A 244 15.01 -0.56 -6.19
N ASP A 245 15.48 0.59 -5.75
CA ASP A 245 16.46 0.70 -4.66
C ASP A 245 15.75 0.62 -3.30
N PRO A 246 16.06 -0.36 -2.44
CA PRO A 246 15.43 -0.52 -1.14
C PRO A 246 15.64 0.69 -0.21
N ILE A 247 16.79 1.38 -0.32
CA ILE A 247 17.08 2.56 0.50
C ILE A 247 16.18 3.72 0.10
N ALA A 248 15.82 3.85 -1.19
CA ALA A 248 14.86 4.86 -1.62
C ALA A 248 13.47 4.64 -1.02
N ASP A 249 13.00 3.39 -0.97
CA ASP A 249 11.71 3.01 -0.36
C ASP A 249 11.74 3.23 1.17
N PHE A 250 12.80 2.77 1.83
CA PHE A 250 12.99 2.99 3.25
C PHE A 250 13.10 4.48 3.60
N SER A 251 13.81 5.29 2.79
CA SER A 251 13.92 6.74 2.99
C SER A 251 12.58 7.45 2.86
N TYR A 252 11.70 7.00 1.94
CA TYR A 252 10.33 7.50 1.84
C TYR A 252 9.55 7.23 3.13
N HIS A 253 9.63 6.01 3.66
CA HIS A 253 9.02 5.64 4.93
C HIS A 253 9.56 6.51 6.09
N MET A 254 10.88 6.74 6.14
CA MET A 254 11.55 7.57 7.14
C MET A 254 11.22 9.07 7.05
N MET A 255 10.63 9.53 5.97
CA MET A 255 10.31 10.96 5.78
C MET A 255 9.43 11.50 6.90
N SER A 256 8.59 10.65 7.53
CA SER A 256 7.72 11.04 8.62
C SER A 256 8.44 11.57 9.87
N TRP A 257 9.67 11.14 10.15
CA TRP A 257 10.49 11.70 11.25
C TRP A 257 10.94 13.14 11.00
N ARG A 258 10.98 13.57 9.73
CA ARG A 258 11.47 14.89 9.31
C ARG A 258 10.37 15.86 8.92
N LEU A 259 9.14 15.41 8.79
CA LEU A 259 7.98 16.26 8.53
C LEU A 259 7.36 16.73 9.84
N PRO A 260 6.95 18.02 9.95
CA PRO A 260 6.40 18.56 11.19
C PRO A 260 5.05 17.92 11.55
N ILE A 261 4.75 17.85 12.86
CA ILE A 261 3.41 17.51 13.35
C ILE A 261 2.40 18.46 12.70
N GLY A 262 1.28 17.90 12.22
CA GLY A 262 0.26 18.64 11.46
C GLY A 262 0.41 18.51 9.96
N ALA A 263 1.58 18.12 9.44
CA ALA A 263 1.67 17.53 8.13
C ALA A 263 0.96 16.16 8.13
N GLN A 264 0.50 15.71 6.97
CA GLN A 264 -0.32 14.51 6.85
C GLN A 264 0.34 13.26 7.46
N ILE A 265 1.68 13.19 7.41
CA ILE A 265 2.50 12.04 7.82
C ILE A 265 3.72 12.50 8.65
N GLY A 266 3.60 13.54 9.47
CA GLY A 266 4.73 14.14 10.18
C GLY A 266 4.74 13.85 11.67
N MET A 267 5.96 13.62 12.23
CA MET A 267 6.21 13.43 13.66
C MET A 267 7.23 14.42 14.23
N LEU A 268 7.90 15.23 13.39
CA LEU A 268 8.91 16.19 13.84
C LEU A 268 8.30 17.19 14.83
N GLY A 269 8.88 17.29 16.03
CA GLY A 269 8.40 18.10 17.14
C GLY A 269 7.63 17.31 18.19
N ALA A 270 7.33 16.02 17.98
CA ALA A 270 6.85 15.15 19.04
C ALA A 270 7.99 14.73 19.98
N ASN A 271 7.67 14.47 21.23
CA ASN A 271 8.59 13.84 22.18
C ASN A 271 8.54 12.30 21.98
N LEU A 272 9.29 11.80 20.98
CA LEU A 272 9.27 10.38 20.62
C LEU A 272 9.76 9.49 21.77
N ALA A 273 10.74 9.96 22.54
CA ALA A 273 11.25 9.22 23.70
C ALA A 273 10.18 9.01 24.77
N GLU A 274 9.36 10.02 25.07
CA GLU A 274 8.24 9.91 26.01
C GLU A 274 7.15 8.96 25.50
N LEU A 275 6.92 8.94 24.17
CA LEU A 275 5.97 8.05 23.51
C LEU A 275 6.52 6.64 23.31
N ASN A 276 7.80 6.40 23.57
CA ASN A 276 8.52 5.15 23.29
C ASN A 276 8.47 4.74 21.79
N ILE A 277 8.39 5.73 20.91
CA ILE A 277 8.55 5.56 19.46
C ILE A 277 10.05 5.65 19.17
N PRO A 278 10.66 4.72 18.40
CA PRO A 278 12.08 4.79 18.08
C PRO A 278 12.46 6.11 17.42
N GLU A 279 13.58 6.71 17.86
CA GLU A 279 14.16 7.87 17.20
C GLU A 279 14.66 7.50 15.79
N GLU A 280 14.78 8.48 14.89
CA GLU A 280 15.17 8.26 13.49
C GLU A 280 16.42 7.38 13.34
N LYS A 281 17.48 7.69 14.11
CA LYS A 281 18.71 6.91 14.05
C LYS A 281 18.55 5.48 14.54
N GLU A 282 17.88 5.29 15.67
CA GLU A 282 17.59 3.97 16.21
C GLU A 282 16.79 3.12 15.21
N TYR A 283 15.76 3.73 14.61
CA TYR A 283 14.91 3.04 13.63
C TYR A 283 15.66 2.66 12.37
N ALA A 284 16.58 3.53 11.90
CA ALA A 284 17.44 3.22 10.77
C ALA A 284 18.44 2.11 11.09
N ASP A 285 19.07 2.14 12.28
CA ASP A 285 20.04 1.11 12.73
C ASP A 285 19.36 -0.29 12.85
N LEU A 286 18.06 -0.36 13.09
CA LEU A 286 17.30 -1.62 13.17
C LEU A 286 16.97 -2.22 11.81
N TYR A 287 16.99 -1.44 10.75
CA TYR A 287 16.74 -1.89 9.39
C TYR A 287 17.98 -2.58 8.79
N TYR A 288 19.19 -2.17 9.20
CA TYR A 288 20.47 -2.73 8.74
C TYR A 288 20.88 -3.95 9.59
#